data_9e5508dd6cf49fdf9ce9fa04e3e75c07
#
_entry.id   9e5508dd6cf49fdf9ce9fa04e3e75c07
#
_cell.length_a   1.000
_cell.length_b   1.000
_cell.length_c   1.000
_cell.angle_alpha   90.00
_cell.angle_beta   90.00
_cell.angle_gamma   90.00
#
_symmetry.space_group_name_H-M   'P 1'
#
loop_
_entity.id
_entity.type
_entity.pdbx_description
1 polymer ?
#
loop_
_entity_poly.entity_id
_entity_poly.type
_entity_poly.pdbx_seq_one_letter_code
_entity_poly.pdbx_strand_id
1 'polypeptide(L)'
;MEIRHSFDVKKCILCAYFVTFFAYLIIGFVPAGATDYIVSARISIPAINLLSDVTTLEKDGRTLHTPDTIVGSYSESENKTLLIGHSSTVFKNLDEAEVGDAIWYNGHGYQIVETDTLLKSEINMDKLLKPEETDTLVIMTCAGEELDNYDATHRLILTAKAV
;
A
#
# COMPACT_ATOMS: atom_id res chain seq x y z
N MET A 1 55.42 -20.27 -41.23
CA MET A 1 54.02 -20.76 -41.25
C MET A 1 53.17 -19.72 -40.54
N GLU A 2 52.69 -18.69 -41.32
CA GLU A 2 51.92 -17.58 -40.78
C GLU A 2 50.45 -17.94 -40.77
N ILE A 3 49.88 -18.02 -39.57
CA ILE A 3 48.45 -18.21 -39.39
C ILE A 3 47.78 -16.83 -39.46
N ARG A 4 47.26 -16.47 -40.66
CA ARG A 4 46.39 -15.29 -40.82
C ARG A 4 45.03 -15.54 -40.19
N HIS A 5 44.81 -15.00 -39.01
CA HIS A 5 43.45 -14.91 -38.43
C HIS A 5 42.68 -13.86 -39.26
N SER A 6 41.83 -14.33 -40.16
CA SER A 6 40.84 -13.48 -40.82
C SER A 6 39.79 -13.08 -39.77
N PHE A 7 39.89 -11.85 -39.34
CA PHE A 7 38.89 -11.24 -38.44
C PHE A 7 37.59 -11.02 -39.21
N ASP A 8 36.57 -11.79 -38.92
CA ASP A 8 35.27 -11.73 -39.58
C ASP A 8 34.49 -10.53 -39.08
N VAL A 9 34.69 -9.35 -39.70
CA VAL A 9 34.09 -8.04 -39.36
C VAL A 9 32.55 -8.13 -39.30
N LYS A 10 31.94 -9.03 -40.09
CA LYS A 10 30.48 -9.22 -40.11
C LYS A 10 29.97 -9.84 -38.81
N LYS A 11 30.70 -10.72 -38.17
CA LYS A 11 30.35 -11.30 -36.88
C LYS A 11 30.50 -10.30 -35.74
N CYS A 12 31.49 -9.41 -35.77
CA CYS A 12 31.66 -8.34 -34.79
C CYS A 12 30.53 -7.30 -34.87
N ILE A 13 30.10 -6.94 -36.08
CA ILE A 13 29.00 -5.98 -36.27
C ILE A 13 27.68 -6.60 -35.74
N LEU A 14 27.41 -7.88 -36.00
CA LEU A 14 26.21 -8.57 -35.51
C LEU A 14 26.18 -8.65 -33.97
N CYS A 15 27.31 -8.97 -33.33
CA CYS A 15 27.43 -8.96 -31.87
C CYS A 15 27.21 -7.57 -31.25
N ALA A 16 27.74 -6.50 -31.88
CA ALA A 16 27.54 -5.14 -31.42
C ALA A 16 26.06 -4.72 -31.48
N TYR A 17 25.35 -5.09 -32.54
CA TYR A 17 23.89 -4.82 -32.64
C TYR A 17 23.09 -5.61 -31.61
N PHE A 18 23.44 -6.86 -31.31
CA PHE A 18 22.76 -7.66 -30.26
C PHE A 18 22.97 -7.07 -28.88
N VAL A 19 24.18 -6.63 -28.54
CA VAL A 19 24.48 -6.03 -27.22
C VAL A 19 23.77 -4.69 -27.05
N THR A 20 23.72 -3.84 -28.07
CA THR A 20 23.00 -2.56 -28.01
C THR A 20 21.48 -2.75 -27.96
N PHE A 21 20.93 -3.73 -28.69
CA PHE A 21 19.51 -4.05 -28.65
C PHE A 21 19.07 -4.60 -27.28
N PHE A 22 19.87 -5.49 -26.68
CA PHE A 22 19.62 -6.00 -25.31
C PHE A 22 19.77 -4.91 -24.24
N ALA A 23 20.76 -4.01 -24.39
CA ALA A 23 20.91 -2.86 -23.50
C ALA A 23 19.68 -1.91 -23.57
N TYR A 24 19.12 -1.70 -24.76
CA TYR A 24 17.90 -0.90 -24.95
C TYR A 24 16.66 -1.56 -24.35
N LEU A 25 16.56 -2.90 -24.38
CA LEU A 25 15.48 -3.66 -23.74
C LEU A 25 15.55 -3.59 -22.20
N ILE A 26 16.75 -3.54 -21.62
CA ILE A 26 16.91 -3.44 -20.16
C ILE A 26 16.69 -2.02 -19.64
N ILE A 27 17.05 -0.99 -20.41
CA ILE A 27 16.89 0.43 -20.02
C ILE A 27 15.46 0.93 -20.30
N GLY A 28 14.71 0.28 -21.21
CA GLY A 28 13.38 0.74 -21.67
C GLY A 28 12.20 0.32 -20.79
N PHE A 29 12.38 -0.49 -19.74
CA PHE A 29 11.29 -0.92 -18.87
C PHE A 29 11.39 -0.27 -17.48
N VAL A 30 11.36 1.06 -17.43
CA VAL A 30 10.87 1.77 -16.25
C VAL A 30 9.36 1.84 -16.42
N PRO A 31 8.53 1.17 -15.62
CA PRO A 31 7.09 1.33 -15.69
C PRO A 31 6.79 2.80 -15.41
N ALA A 32 6.26 3.49 -16.41
CA ALA A 32 5.73 4.85 -16.25
C ALA A 32 4.54 4.75 -15.28
N GLY A 33 4.72 5.23 -14.04
CA GLY A 33 3.67 5.28 -13.05
C GLY A 33 4.01 4.79 -11.65
N ALA A 34 5.27 4.45 -11.35
CA ALA A 34 5.67 4.28 -9.96
C ALA A 34 5.72 5.67 -9.31
N THR A 35 4.66 6.07 -8.62
CA THR A 35 4.76 7.15 -7.63
C THR A 35 5.73 6.66 -6.56
N ASP A 36 6.91 7.30 -6.45
CA ASP A 36 7.91 7.01 -5.42
C ASP A 36 7.34 7.45 -4.05
N TYR A 37 6.59 6.54 -3.41
CA TYR A 37 6.19 6.74 -2.02
C TYR A 37 7.39 6.47 -1.10
N ILE A 38 7.61 7.36 -0.14
CA ILE A 38 8.58 7.11 0.93
C ILE A 38 7.94 6.09 1.88
N VAL A 39 8.43 4.85 1.84
CA VAL A 39 7.98 3.78 2.75
C VAL A 39 8.44 4.12 4.17
N SER A 40 7.49 4.30 5.08
CA SER A 40 7.73 4.61 6.49
C SER A 40 7.56 3.41 7.42
N ALA A 41 6.73 2.44 7.03
CA ALA A 41 6.41 1.25 7.80
C ALA A 41 5.93 0.11 6.89
N ARG A 42 5.56 -1.02 7.50
CA ARG A 42 4.94 -2.16 6.82
C ARG A 42 3.79 -2.71 7.65
N ILE A 43 2.72 -3.15 6.98
CA ILE A 43 1.59 -3.84 7.60
C ILE A 43 1.43 -5.25 7.02
N SER A 44 1.06 -6.19 7.90
CA SER A 44 0.64 -7.55 7.51
C SER A 44 -0.58 -7.98 8.32
N ILE A 45 -1.57 -8.57 7.64
CA ILE A 45 -2.73 -9.25 8.23
C ILE A 45 -2.74 -10.66 7.62
N PRO A 46 -2.13 -11.66 8.31
CA PRO A 46 -1.96 -13.00 7.73
C PRO A 46 -3.26 -13.70 7.37
N ALA A 47 -4.33 -13.49 8.15
CA ALA A 47 -5.64 -14.13 7.93
C ALA A 47 -6.20 -13.86 6.52
N ILE A 48 -5.94 -12.68 5.95
CA ILE A 48 -6.40 -12.26 4.62
C ILE A 48 -5.26 -12.17 3.60
N ASN A 49 -4.10 -12.74 3.90
CA ASN A 49 -2.89 -12.68 3.07
C ASN A 49 -2.48 -11.24 2.67
N LEU A 50 -2.73 -10.26 3.54
CA LEU A 50 -2.33 -8.89 3.31
C LEU A 50 -0.89 -8.68 3.76
N LEU A 51 -0.07 -8.11 2.86
CA LEU A 51 1.25 -7.57 3.13
C LEU A 51 1.42 -6.32 2.28
N SER A 52 1.66 -5.17 2.90
CA SER A 52 1.82 -3.90 2.19
C SER A 52 2.88 -3.02 2.85
N ASP A 53 3.55 -2.24 2.04
CA ASP A 53 4.30 -1.09 2.49
C ASP A 53 3.33 0.02 2.90
N VAL A 54 3.78 0.88 3.80
CA VAL A 54 3.00 1.99 4.36
C VAL A 54 3.77 3.28 4.18
N THR A 55 3.09 4.32 3.70
CA THR A 55 3.61 5.68 3.61
C THR A 55 2.90 6.60 4.60
N THR A 56 3.62 7.56 5.15
CA THR A 56 3.00 8.60 6.01
C THR A 56 2.26 9.60 5.12
N LEU A 57 1.03 9.92 5.51
CA LEU A 57 0.21 10.91 4.83
C LEU A 57 0.35 12.27 5.47
N GLU A 58 0.42 13.29 4.64
CA GLU A 58 0.29 14.67 5.06
C GLU A 58 -1.17 15.12 4.85
N LYS A 59 -1.67 15.89 5.80
CA LYS A 59 -3.02 16.45 5.74
C LYS A 59 -3.00 17.76 4.95
N ASP A 60 -3.72 17.78 3.84
CA ASP A 60 -3.98 19.01 3.08
C ASP A 60 -5.36 19.55 3.47
N GLY A 61 -5.36 20.55 4.34
CA GLY A 61 -6.58 21.10 4.91
C GLY A 61 -7.36 20.04 5.72
N ARG A 62 -8.46 19.52 5.16
CA ARG A 62 -9.29 18.46 5.76
C ARG A 62 -9.18 17.12 5.02
N THR A 63 -8.33 17.03 4.00
CA THR A 63 -8.25 15.87 3.10
C THR A 63 -6.97 15.10 3.37
N LEU A 64 -7.09 13.77 3.40
CA LEU A 64 -5.99 12.83 3.34
C LEU A 64 -6.04 12.15 1.95
N HIS A 65 -4.95 12.24 1.20
CA HIS A 65 -4.86 11.61 -0.13
C HIS A 65 -4.42 10.16 0.02
N THR A 66 -5.34 9.24 -0.26
CA THR A 66 -5.06 7.80 -0.19
C THR A 66 -4.15 7.37 -1.35
N PRO A 67 -3.03 6.68 -1.08
CA PRO A 67 -2.18 6.12 -2.14
C PRO A 67 -2.90 5.03 -2.95
N ASP A 68 -2.58 4.89 -4.24
CA ASP A 68 -3.30 3.97 -5.14
C ASP A 68 -3.06 2.49 -4.81
N THR A 69 -1.85 2.10 -4.41
CA THR A 69 -1.44 0.69 -4.33
C THR A 69 -0.84 0.26 -3.00
N ILE A 70 -0.57 1.19 -2.09
CA ILE A 70 -0.02 0.93 -0.77
C ILE A 70 -0.91 1.56 0.31
N VAL A 71 -0.63 1.25 1.57
CA VAL A 71 -1.37 1.81 2.70
C VAL A 71 -0.83 3.19 3.05
N GLY A 72 -1.74 4.13 3.31
CA GLY A 72 -1.41 5.42 3.91
C GLY A 72 -1.62 5.39 5.43
N SER A 73 -0.70 5.98 6.20
CA SER A 73 -0.81 6.15 7.64
C SER A 73 -0.91 7.60 8.05
N TYR A 74 -1.78 7.87 9.02
CA TYR A 74 -1.96 9.20 9.60
C TYR A 74 -2.13 9.09 11.11
N SER A 75 -1.45 9.92 11.88
CA SER A 75 -1.54 9.97 13.35
C SER A 75 -1.57 11.41 13.83
N GLU A 76 -2.50 11.72 14.73
CA GLU A 76 -2.53 12.99 15.48
C GLU A 76 -1.99 12.82 16.92
N SER A 77 -1.77 11.58 17.35
CA SER A 77 -1.27 11.22 18.68
C SER A 77 -0.33 10.03 18.60
N GLU A 78 0.50 9.84 19.64
CA GLU A 78 1.51 8.76 19.67
C GLU A 78 0.90 7.34 19.73
N ASN A 79 -0.31 7.21 20.29
CA ASN A 79 -0.95 5.92 20.57
C ASN A 79 -2.19 5.63 19.73
N LYS A 80 -2.41 6.36 18.63
CA LYS A 80 -3.48 6.06 17.69
C LYS A 80 -3.08 6.37 16.26
N THR A 81 -3.09 5.34 15.42
CA THR A 81 -2.73 5.44 14.00
C THR A 81 -3.91 5.02 13.14
N LEU A 82 -4.29 5.89 12.20
CA LEU A 82 -5.23 5.59 11.14
C LEU A 82 -4.47 5.07 9.92
N LEU A 83 -4.90 3.91 9.41
CA LEU A 83 -4.41 3.30 8.18
C LEU A 83 -5.53 3.33 7.15
N ILE A 84 -5.26 3.91 5.99
CA ILE A 84 -6.23 4.01 4.89
C ILE A 84 -5.68 3.40 3.61
N GLY A 85 -6.56 2.83 2.81
CA GLY A 85 -6.22 2.22 1.52
C GLY A 85 -7.48 1.96 0.69
N HIS A 86 -7.31 1.77 -0.61
CA HIS A 86 -8.42 1.48 -1.50
C HIS A 86 -8.92 0.05 -1.37
N SER A 87 -10.25 -0.12 -1.32
CA SER A 87 -10.92 -1.44 -1.33
C SER A 87 -10.73 -2.20 -2.64
N SER A 88 -10.44 -1.51 -3.73
CA SER A 88 -10.16 -2.13 -5.04
C SER A 88 -8.72 -2.62 -5.21
N THR A 89 -7.79 -2.21 -4.32
CA THR A 89 -6.37 -2.54 -4.43
C THR A 89 -5.82 -3.18 -3.17
N VAL A 90 -5.17 -2.40 -2.30
CA VAL A 90 -4.44 -2.91 -1.13
C VAL A 90 -5.37 -3.56 -0.09
N PHE A 91 -6.57 -3.05 0.10
CA PHE A 91 -7.54 -3.56 1.07
C PHE A 91 -8.71 -4.33 0.43
N LYS A 92 -8.48 -4.97 -0.74
CA LYS A 92 -9.52 -5.69 -1.49
C LYS A 92 -10.19 -6.85 -0.73
N ASN A 93 -9.50 -7.44 0.24
CA ASN A 93 -10.02 -8.54 1.07
C ASN A 93 -10.15 -8.13 2.54
N LEU A 94 -10.18 -6.83 2.85
CA LEU A 94 -10.23 -6.37 4.24
C LEU A 94 -11.54 -6.77 4.95
N ASP A 95 -12.61 -6.97 4.20
CA ASP A 95 -13.90 -7.45 4.67
C ASP A 95 -13.91 -8.92 5.13
N GLU A 96 -12.88 -9.69 4.77
CA GLU A 96 -12.67 -11.06 5.24
C GLU A 96 -11.99 -11.11 6.62
N ALA A 97 -11.46 -9.99 7.13
CA ALA A 97 -10.79 -9.95 8.42
C ALA A 97 -11.80 -9.93 9.57
N GLU A 98 -11.56 -10.76 10.59
CA GLU A 98 -12.46 -10.98 11.71
C GLU A 98 -11.87 -10.46 13.04
N VAL A 99 -12.77 -10.21 14.01
CA VAL A 99 -12.35 -9.93 15.40
C VAL A 99 -11.56 -11.12 15.94
N GLY A 100 -10.38 -10.83 16.49
CA GLY A 100 -9.42 -11.83 16.95
C GLY A 100 -8.23 -12.04 16.01
N ASP A 101 -8.30 -11.61 14.77
CA ASP A 101 -7.21 -11.72 13.83
C ASP A 101 -6.02 -10.85 14.24
N ALA A 102 -4.81 -11.37 13.97
CA ALA A 102 -3.55 -10.68 14.25
C ALA A 102 -3.17 -9.71 13.14
N ILE A 103 -2.68 -8.54 13.52
CA ILE A 103 -2.07 -7.55 12.66
C ILE A 103 -0.64 -7.30 13.12
N TRP A 104 0.29 -7.25 12.19
CA TRP A 104 1.65 -6.80 12.42
C TRP A 104 1.84 -5.44 11.74
N TYR A 105 2.13 -4.42 12.52
CA TYR A 105 2.40 -3.09 12.00
C TYR A 105 3.71 -2.57 12.57
N ASN A 106 4.64 -2.20 11.69
CA ASN A 106 5.97 -1.70 12.04
C ASN A 106 6.72 -2.57 13.09
N GLY A 107 6.55 -3.90 13.03
CA GLY A 107 7.16 -4.87 13.94
C GLY A 107 6.41 -5.09 15.26
N HIS A 108 5.33 -4.38 15.51
CA HIS A 108 4.46 -4.55 16.68
C HIS A 108 3.24 -5.39 16.36
N GLY A 109 2.80 -6.22 17.31
CA GLY A 109 1.61 -7.05 17.21
C GLY A 109 0.37 -6.33 17.71
N TYR A 110 -0.73 -6.49 16.98
CA TYR A 110 -2.07 -5.99 17.34
C TYR A 110 -3.09 -7.10 17.11
N GLN A 111 -4.23 -7.01 17.78
CA GLN A 111 -5.37 -7.89 17.55
C GLN A 111 -6.61 -7.06 17.21
N ILE A 112 -7.37 -7.48 16.20
CA ILE A 112 -8.64 -6.83 15.85
C ILE A 112 -9.62 -7.07 17.00
N VAL A 113 -10.18 -5.97 17.53
CA VAL A 113 -11.13 -6.00 18.65
C VAL A 113 -12.54 -5.57 18.23
N GLU A 114 -12.65 -4.88 17.09
CA GLU A 114 -13.93 -4.37 16.60
C GLU A 114 -13.90 -4.23 15.09
N THR A 115 -15.04 -4.51 14.43
CA THR A 115 -15.24 -4.33 12.99
C THR A 115 -16.61 -3.70 12.78
N ASP A 116 -16.63 -2.53 12.12
CA ASP A 116 -17.83 -1.75 11.84
C ASP A 116 -17.95 -1.40 10.36
N THR A 117 -19.18 -1.37 9.86
CA THR A 117 -19.49 -0.76 8.55
C THR A 117 -20.47 0.37 8.75
N LEU A 118 -20.00 1.60 8.54
CA LEU A 118 -20.76 2.81 8.79
C LEU A 118 -21.03 3.58 7.49
N LEU A 119 -22.15 4.30 7.43
CA LEU A 119 -22.36 5.28 6.36
C LEU A 119 -21.25 6.34 6.40
N LYS A 120 -20.74 6.73 5.23
CA LYS A 120 -19.72 7.78 5.12
C LYS A 120 -20.11 9.07 5.86
N SER A 121 -21.39 9.42 5.85
CA SER A 121 -21.94 10.61 6.53
C SER A 121 -21.96 10.50 8.06
N GLU A 122 -21.86 9.29 8.62
CA GLU A 122 -21.86 9.04 10.08
C GLU A 122 -20.45 9.03 10.67
N ILE A 123 -19.42 9.03 9.82
CA ILE A 123 -18.03 9.00 10.26
C ILE A 123 -17.64 10.35 10.84
N ASN A 124 -17.29 10.34 12.10
CA ASN A 124 -16.72 11.49 12.79
C ASN A 124 -15.21 11.26 12.98
N MET A 125 -14.40 11.96 12.17
CA MET A 125 -12.94 11.80 12.18
C MET A 125 -12.32 12.23 13.51
N ASP A 126 -12.85 13.25 14.19
CA ASP A 126 -12.34 13.69 15.50
C ASP A 126 -12.57 12.59 16.57
N LYS A 127 -13.69 11.87 16.48
CA LYS A 127 -13.95 10.71 17.35
C LYS A 127 -13.03 9.53 16.99
N LEU A 128 -12.85 9.28 15.70
CA LEU A 128 -12.04 8.18 15.18
C LEU A 128 -10.56 8.34 15.55
N LEU A 129 -10.05 9.57 15.55
CA LEU A 129 -8.64 9.92 15.83
C LEU A 129 -8.39 10.26 17.29
N LYS A 130 -9.44 10.25 18.15
CA LYS A 130 -9.29 10.58 19.57
C LYS A 130 -8.26 9.63 20.21
N PRO A 131 -7.26 10.16 20.95
CA PRO A 131 -6.27 9.36 21.65
C PRO A 131 -6.90 8.32 22.58
N GLU A 132 -6.27 7.17 22.70
CA GLU A 132 -6.65 6.09 23.62
C GLU A 132 -5.50 5.78 24.58
N GLU A 133 -5.78 5.06 25.67
CA GLU A 133 -4.75 4.64 26.64
C GLU A 133 -3.84 3.55 26.08
N THR A 134 -4.41 2.68 25.23
CA THR A 134 -3.69 1.58 24.58
C THR A 134 -3.33 1.96 23.15
N ASP A 135 -2.16 1.57 22.69
CA ASP A 135 -1.75 1.75 21.30
C ASP A 135 -2.75 1.03 20.37
N THR A 136 -3.36 1.82 19.49
CA THR A 136 -4.52 1.43 18.70
C THR A 136 -4.32 1.73 17.22
N LEU A 137 -4.58 0.74 16.39
CA LEU A 137 -4.71 0.92 14.94
C LEU A 137 -6.19 1.03 14.57
N VAL A 138 -6.51 1.98 13.72
CA VAL A 138 -7.79 2.07 13.02
C VAL A 138 -7.51 1.88 11.54
N ILE A 139 -8.10 0.85 10.94
CA ILE A 139 -7.94 0.58 9.50
C ILE A 139 -9.26 0.92 8.82
N MET A 140 -9.21 1.73 7.77
CA MET A 140 -10.40 2.19 7.06
C MET A 140 -10.27 2.04 5.56
N THR A 141 -11.34 1.52 4.93
CA THR A 141 -11.47 1.43 3.48
C THR A 141 -12.90 1.72 3.03
N CYS A 142 -13.11 1.86 1.71
CA CYS A 142 -14.43 1.99 1.11
C CYS A 142 -15.21 0.68 1.24
N ALA A 143 -16.54 0.80 1.41
CA ALA A 143 -17.46 -0.34 1.48
C ALA A 143 -18.86 0.07 0.98
N GLY A 144 -19.73 -0.92 0.73
CA GLY A 144 -21.08 -0.70 0.23
C GLY A 144 -21.14 -0.44 -1.28
N GLU A 145 -22.13 0.34 -1.72
CA GLU A 145 -22.33 0.63 -3.14
C GLU A 145 -21.29 1.63 -3.64
N GLU A 146 -20.70 1.33 -4.80
CA GLU A 146 -19.79 2.24 -5.47
C GLU A 146 -20.55 3.47 -5.98
N LEU A 147 -19.96 4.62 -5.75
CA LEU A 147 -20.39 5.90 -6.28
C LEU A 147 -19.47 6.34 -7.40
N ASP A 148 -19.88 7.35 -8.16
CA ASP A 148 -18.99 7.97 -9.14
C ASP A 148 -17.67 8.44 -8.50
N ASN A 149 -16.57 8.36 -9.24
CA ASN A 149 -15.22 8.78 -8.83
C ASN A 149 -14.53 7.90 -7.75
N TYR A 150 -14.67 6.57 -7.81
CA TYR A 150 -13.99 5.62 -6.91
C TYR A 150 -14.32 5.81 -5.42
N ASP A 151 -15.47 6.36 -5.13
CA ASP A 151 -16.00 6.51 -3.77
C ASP A 151 -17.07 5.45 -3.49
N ALA A 152 -17.51 5.31 -2.24
CA ALA A 152 -18.55 4.38 -1.84
C ALA A 152 -19.42 4.95 -0.73
N THR A 153 -20.63 4.39 -0.59
CA THR A 153 -21.62 4.85 0.38
C THR A 153 -21.22 4.64 1.82
N HIS A 154 -20.43 3.61 2.09
CA HIS A 154 -20.00 3.20 3.44
C HIS A 154 -18.49 3.18 3.57
N ARG A 155 -18.04 3.01 4.81
CA ARG A 155 -16.65 2.67 5.16
C ARG A 155 -16.64 1.46 6.08
N LEU A 156 -15.78 0.50 5.74
CA LEU A 156 -15.38 -0.56 6.65
C LEU A 156 -14.27 -0.03 7.54
N ILE A 157 -14.44 -0.20 8.85
CA ILE A 157 -13.52 0.28 9.88
C ILE A 157 -13.20 -0.90 10.79
N LEU A 158 -11.91 -1.23 10.90
CA LEU A 158 -11.40 -2.19 11.87
C LEU A 158 -10.63 -1.44 12.95
N THR A 159 -10.89 -1.78 14.20
CA THR A 159 -10.10 -1.29 15.34
C THR A 159 -9.28 -2.45 15.91
N ALA A 160 -7.98 -2.25 16.03
CA ALA A 160 -7.06 -3.24 16.61
C ALA A 160 -6.23 -2.61 17.73
N LYS A 161 -5.98 -3.38 18.79
CA LYS A 161 -5.21 -2.95 19.97
C LYS A 161 -3.93 -3.75 20.09
N ALA A 162 -2.87 -3.11 20.59
CA ALA A 162 -1.59 -3.74 20.87
C ALA A 162 -1.72 -4.91 21.83
N VAL A 163 -0.96 -6.00 21.60
CA VAL A 163 -0.92 -7.24 22.39
C VAL A 163 0.49 -7.50 22.89
#